data_aadfd6b2b0093d689b39cdfed420154e
#
_entry.id   aadfd6b2b0093d689b39cdfed420154e
#
_cell.length_a   1.000
_cell.length_b   1.000
_cell.length_c   1.000
_cell.angle_alpha   90.00
_cell.angle_beta   90.00
_cell.angle_gamma   90.00
#
_symmetry.space_group_name_H-M   'P 1'
#
loop_
_entity.id
_entity.type
_entity.pdbx_description
1 polymer ?
#
loop_
_entity_poly.entity_id
_entity_poly.type
_entity_poly.pdbx_seq_one_letter_code
_entity_poly.pdbx_strand_id
1 'polypeptide(L)'
;MALDTTTPNPAHEAQGASYPAEQILTHSANDPSRRSRIAAPLVVGAAAIAGCAAVAAANPGDTGVPLCWSRSVFGVDCPFCGGLRATNSLLRIDPAAALDHNFVLAIGLPLAAIFWVWILVQRWRGVERTRTLPSWIWVTAAVLLVAFGVLRNFGGPAWIRWMYSDLYTG
;
A
#
# COMPACT_ATOMS: atom_id res chain seq x y z
N MET A 1 -60.40 -11.52 31.75
CA MET A 1 -59.34 -12.26 31.16
C MET A 1 -59.70 -12.47 29.70
N ALA A 2 -59.33 -11.51 28.83
CA ALA A 2 -59.64 -11.51 27.40
C ALA A 2 -58.39 -11.96 26.63
N LEU A 3 -58.50 -13.10 25.94
CA LEU A 3 -57.49 -13.62 25.05
C LEU A 3 -57.63 -12.86 23.72
N ASP A 4 -56.68 -11.99 23.46
CA ASP A 4 -56.52 -11.33 22.17
C ASP A 4 -55.92 -12.35 21.16
N THR A 5 -56.77 -12.91 20.34
CA THR A 5 -56.42 -13.79 19.22
C THR A 5 -56.15 -12.91 18.00
N THR A 6 -54.94 -12.32 17.94
CA THR A 6 -54.49 -11.64 16.74
C THR A 6 -54.20 -12.70 15.68
N THR A 7 -55.14 -12.93 14.78
CA THR A 7 -54.98 -13.75 13.60
C THR A 7 -53.89 -13.13 12.70
N PRO A 8 -52.85 -13.87 12.27
CA PRO A 8 -51.87 -13.37 11.32
C PRO A 8 -52.57 -12.99 10.01
N ASN A 9 -52.30 -11.79 9.53
CA ASN A 9 -52.85 -11.30 8.26
C ASN A 9 -52.18 -12.06 7.09
N PRO A 10 -52.93 -12.88 6.32
CA PRO A 10 -52.35 -13.66 5.21
C PRO A 10 -51.80 -12.82 4.07
N ALA A 11 -52.05 -11.50 4.07
CA ALA A 11 -51.48 -10.59 3.08
C ALA A 11 -49.97 -10.31 3.27
N HIS A 12 -49.39 -10.61 4.46
CA HIS A 12 -47.97 -10.45 4.72
C HIS A 12 -47.12 -11.64 4.25
N GLU A 13 -47.72 -12.83 4.12
CA GLU A 13 -46.96 -14.02 3.65
C GLU A 13 -46.83 -14.12 2.12
N ALA A 14 -47.68 -13.42 1.37
CA ALA A 14 -47.65 -13.44 -0.09
C ALA A 14 -46.58 -12.48 -0.72
N GLN A 15 -45.91 -11.67 0.11
CA GLN A 15 -44.85 -10.76 -0.35
C GLN A 15 -43.42 -11.36 -0.26
N GLY A 16 -43.31 -12.68 -0.18
CA GLY A 16 -42.08 -13.40 -0.56
C GLY A 16 -41.86 -13.28 -2.06
N ALA A 17 -41.73 -12.05 -2.54
CA ALA A 17 -41.46 -11.75 -3.93
C ALA A 17 -40.18 -12.47 -4.35
N SER A 18 -40.32 -13.46 -5.19
CA SER A 18 -39.23 -14.05 -5.97
C SER A 18 -38.65 -12.95 -6.87
N TYR A 19 -37.70 -12.19 -6.32
CA TYR A 19 -36.95 -11.25 -7.13
C TYR A 19 -36.23 -12.05 -8.22
N PRO A 20 -36.42 -11.72 -9.50
CA PRO A 20 -35.70 -12.39 -10.57
C PRO A 20 -34.21 -12.33 -10.27
N ALA A 21 -33.51 -13.45 -10.45
CA ALA A 21 -32.07 -13.56 -10.17
C ALA A 21 -31.26 -12.46 -10.90
N GLU A 22 -31.77 -11.99 -12.02
CA GLU A 22 -31.21 -10.89 -12.81
C GLU A 22 -31.25 -9.53 -12.08
N GLN A 23 -32.32 -9.26 -11.32
CA GLN A 23 -32.39 -8.03 -10.50
C GLN A 23 -31.43 -8.07 -9.31
N ILE A 24 -31.19 -9.24 -8.73
CA ILE A 24 -30.24 -9.44 -7.65
C ILE A 24 -28.80 -9.19 -8.17
N LEU A 25 -28.49 -9.69 -9.35
CA LEU A 25 -27.16 -9.52 -9.96
C LEU A 25 -26.89 -8.06 -10.38
N THR A 26 -27.87 -7.39 -10.97
CA THR A 26 -27.72 -5.99 -11.39
C THR A 26 -27.69 -5.02 -10.20
N HIS A 27 -28.46 -5.30 -9.14
CA HIS A 27 -28.45 -4.49 -7.93
C HIS A 27 -27.12 -4.63 -7.17
N SER A 28 -26.55 -5.83 -7.12
CA SER A 28 -25.23 -6.08 -6.49
C SER A 28 -24.09 -5.41 -7.25
N ALA A 29 -24.16 -5.29 -8.57
CA ALA A 29 -23.12 -4.67 -9.38
C ALA A 29 -23.09 -3.14 -9.29
N ASN A 30 -24.24 -2.51 -9.04
CA ASN A 30 -24.42 -1.05 -9.03
C ASN A 30 -24.68 -0.46 -7.62
N ASP A 31 -24.38 -1.19 -6.57
CA ASP A 31 -24.55 -0.70 -5.19
C ASP A 31 -23.68 0.56 -4.94
N PRO A 32 -24.28 1.75 -4.74
CA PRO A 32 -23.53 2.99 -4.50
C PRO A 32 -22.64 2.91 -3.26
N SER A 33 -23.01 2.10 -2.28
CA SER A 33 -22.19 1.87 -1.07
C SER A 33 -20.90 1.12 -1.40
N ARG A 34 -20.94 0.17 -2.34
CA ARG A 34 -19.77 -0.56 -2.81
C ARG A 34 -18.78 0.35 -3.56
N ARG A 35 -19.31 1.19 -4.46
CA ARG A 35 -18.48 2.16 -5.21
C ARG A 35 -17.78 3.12 -4.25
N SER A 36 -18.48 3.62 -3.24
CA SER A 36 -17.88 4.50 -2.22
C SER A 36 -16.78 3.80 -1.43
N ARG A 37 -16.97 2.53 -1.05
CA ARG A 37 -15.97 1.77 -0.28
C ARG A 37 -14.67 1.49 -1.04
N ILE A 38 -14.74 1.26 -2.35
CA ILE A 38 -13.56 0.92 -3.16
C ILE A 38 -12.91 2.14 -3.82
N ALA A 39 -13.60 3.29 -3.89
CA ALA A 39 -13.09 4.48 -4.57
C ALA A 39 -11.74 4.94 -3.99
N ALA A 40 -11.62 5.07 -2.67
CA ALA A 40 -10.37 5.52 -2.03
C ALA A 40 -9.19 4.57 -2.32
N PRO A 41 -9.27 3.24 -2.12
CA PRO A 41 -8.16 2.36 -2.47
C PRO A 41 -7.86 2.32 -3.97
N LEU A 42 -8.85 2.50 -4.84
CA LEU A 42 -8.60 2.58 -6.30
C LEU A 42 -7.83 3.85 -6.67
N VAL A 43 -8.19 5.00 -6.09
CA VAL A 43 -7.45 6.26 -6.32
C VAL A 43 -6.00 6.13 -5.85
N VAL A 44 -5.77 5.55 -4.66
CA VAL A 44 -4.42 5.30 -4.15
C VAL A 44 -3.65 4.36 -5.08
N GLY A 45 -4.27 3.28 -5.55
CA GLY A 45 -3.64 2.35 -6.48
C GLY A 45 -3.30 3.00 -7.83
N ALA A 46 -4.21 3.79 -8.38
CA ALA A 46 -3.97 4.52 -9.63
C ALA A 46 -2.82 5.52 -9.48
N ALA A 47 -2.76 6.26 -8.36
CA ALA A 47 -1.65 7.17 -8.08
C ALA A 47 -0.31 6.42 -7.94
N ALA A 48 -0.31 5.26 -7.27
CA ALA A 48 0.89 4.43 -7.14
C ALA A 48 1.37 3.91 -8.51
N ILE A 49 0.45 3.43 -9.36
CA ILE A 49 0.77 2.96 -10.71
C ILE A 49 1.33 4.12 -11.56
N ALA A 50 0.70 5.30 -11.49
CA ALA A 50 1.19 6.48 -12.21
C ALA A 50 2.59 6.89 -11.74
N GLY A 51 2.84 6.85 -10.42
CA GLY A 51 4.17 7.10 -9.86
C GLY A 51 5.21 6.09 -10.33
N CYS A 52 4.88 4.80 -10.32
CA CYS A 52 5.74 3.74 -10.85
C CYS A 52 6.03 3.91 -12.35
N ALA A 53 5.02 4.27 -13.15
CA ALA A 53 5.19 4.54 -14.57
C ALA A 53 6.10 5.75 -14.81
N ALA A 54 5.96 6.81 -14.02
CA ALA A 54 6.84 7.98 -14.09
C ALA A 54 8.29 7.62 -13.74
N VAL A 55 8.52 6.80 -12.71
CA VAL A 55 9.86 6.31 -12.34
C VAL A 55 10.45 5.45 -13.46
N ALA A 56 9.67 4.54 -14.03
CA ALA A 56 10.12 3.68 -15.14
C ALA A 56 10.49 4.51 -16.37
N ALA A 57 9.70 5.55 -16.70
CA ALA A 57 9.95 6.45 -17.82
C ALA A 57 11.18 7.35 -17.58
N ALA A 58 11.34 7.87 -16.37
CA ALA A 58 12.49 8.68 -15.98
C ALA A 58 13.80 7.87 -15.96
N ASN A 59 13.70 6.55 -15.75
CA ASN A 59 14.84 5.61 -15.72
C ASN A 59 16.05 6.16 -14.93
N PRO A 60 15.90 6.45 -13.62
CA PRO A 60 16.98 7.02 -12.83
C PRO A 60 18.17 6.06 -12.77
N GLY A 61 19.26 6.43 -13.45
CA GLY A 61 20.52 5.69 -13.46
C GLY A 61 21.42 6.05 -12.28
N ASP A 62 22.56 5.35 -12.17
CA ASP A 62 23.52 5.51 -11.07
C ASP A 62 24.32 6.81 -11.15
N THR A 63 24.42 7.40 -12.33
CA THR A 63 25.19 8.63 -12.62
C THR A 63 24.34 9.92 -12.54
N GLY A 64 23.06 9.81 -12.15
CA GLY A 64 22.13 10.95 -12.12
C GLY A 64 22.39 11.91 -10.96
N VAL A 65 21.93 13.18 -11.15
CA VAL A 65 21.93 14.20 -10.09
C VAL A 65 21.22 13.67 -8.85
N PRO A 66 21.81 13.79 -7.65
CA PRO A 66 21.16 13.35 -6.43
C PRO A 66 19.88 14.17 -6.19
N LEU A 67 18.72 13.55 -6.44
CA LEU A 67 17.41 14.17 -6.22
C LEU A 67 17.05 14.27 -4.71
N CYS A 68 17.95 13.87 -3.83
CA CYS A 68 17.74 13.92 -2.39
C CYS A 68 18.11 15.30 -1.84
N TRP A 69 17.12 16.05 -1.42
CA TRP A 69 17.33 17.36 -0.82
C TRP A 69 18.24 17.32 0.41
N SER A 70 18.09 16.31 1.31
CA SER A 70 18.93 16.17 2.49
C SER A 70 20.40 15.95 2.14
N ARG A 71 20.68 15.23 1.07
CA ARG A 71 22.04 15.02 0.59
C ARG A 71 22.63 16.28 -0.04
N SER A 72 21.81 17.01 -0.81
CA SER A 72 22.27 18.25 -1.48
C SER A 72 22.54 19.37 -0.50
N VAL A 73 21.80 19.47 0.62
CA VAL A 73 21.91 20.56 1.60
C VAL A 73 22.78 20.18 2.78
N PHE A 74 22.66 18.97 3.31
CA PHE A 74 23.32 18.54 4.56
C PHE A 74 24.40 17.48 4.34
N GLY A 75 24.56 16.95 3.15
CA GLY A 75 25.48 15.84 2.88
C GLY A 75 25.07 14.52 3.55
N VAL A 76 23.83 14.41 4.03
CA VAL A 76 23.33 13.28 4.82
C VAL A 76 22.30 12.50 3.98
N ASP A 77 22.47 11.19 3.89
CA ASP A 77 21.52 10.32 3.21
C ASP A 77 20.25 10.11 4.04
N CYS A 78 19.10 10.47 3.47
CA CYS A 78 17.82 10.13 4.10
C CYS A 78 17.53 8.62 3.98
N PRO A 79 16.64 8.06 4.81
CA PRO A 79 16.29 6.64 4.74
C PRO A 79 15.66 6.22 3.40
N PHE A 80 15.20 7.18 2.59
CA PHE A 80 14.63 6.97 1.26
C PHE A 80 15.61 7.19 0.10
N CYS A 81 16.89 7.57 0.39
CA CYS A 81 17.91 7.73 -0.64
C CYS A 81 18.10 6.42 -1.42
N GLY A 82 18.18 6.53 -2.75
CA GLY A 82 18.18 5.36 -3.64
C GLY A 82 16.82 4.73 -3.89
N GLY A 83 15.74 5.27 -3.27
CA GLY A 83 14.39 4.70 -3.38
C GLY A 83 13.85 4.67 -4.81
N LEU A 84 14.08 5.72 -5.61
CA LEU A 84 13.69 5.76 -7.01
C LEU A 84 14.43 4.70 -7.84
N ARG A 85 15.71 4.45 -7.55
CA ARG A 85 16.50 3.41 -8.20
C ARG A 85 16.03 2.02 -7.79
N ALA A 86 15.83 1.79 -6.49
CA ALA A 86 15.27 0.55 -5.98
C ALA A 86 13.90 0.25 -6.62
N THR A 87 13.02 1.26 -6.74
CA THR A 87 11.73 1.12 -7.43
C THR A 87 11.91 0.78 -8.90
N ASN A 88 12.82 1.47 -9.60
CA ASN A 88 13.11 1.18 -11.00
C ASN A 88 13.64 -0.25 -11.20
N SER A 89 14.55 -0.70 -10.34
CA SER A 89 15.09 -2.07 -10.37
C SER A 89 14.00 -3.11 -10.11
N LEU A 90 13.09 -2.87 -9.14
CA LEU A 90 11.94 -3.75 -8.92
C LEU A 90 11.02 -3.84 -10.14
N LEU A 91 10.76 -2.72 -10.81
CA LEU A 91 9.94 -2.68 -12.03
C LEU A 91 10.61 -3.43 -13.20
N ARG A 92 11.93 -3.53 -13.19
CA ARG A 92 12.73 -4.32 -14.16
C ARG A 92 12.92 -5.77 -13.75
N ILE A 93 12.31 -6.21 -12.64
CA ILE A 93 12.42 -7.56 -12.10
C ILE A 93 13.88 -7.91 -11.71
N ASP A 94 14.59 -6.91 -11.19
CA ASP A 94 15.93 -7.09 -10.62
C ASP A 94 15.90 -6.79 -9.11
N PRO A 95 15.54 -7.78 -8.28
CA PRO A 95 15.47 -7.61 -6.84
C PRO A 95 16.85 -7.45 -6.20
N ALA A 96 17.91 -7.98 -6.82
CA ALA A 96 19.26 -7.87 -6.28
C ALA A 96 19.73 -6.41 -6.35
N ALA A 97 19.63 -5.77 -7.51
CA ALA A 97 19.93 -4.34 -7.65
C ALA A 97 19.00 -3.46 -6.79
N ALA A 98 17.72 -3.85 -6.63
CA ALA A 98 16.81 -3.10 -5.76
C ALA A 98 17.24 -3.13 -4.30
N LEU A 99 17.70 -4.28 -3.79
CA LEU A 99 18.24 -4.45 -2.44
C LEU A 99 19.50 -3.62 -2.22
N ASP A 100 20.38 -3.57 -3.22
CA ASP A 100 21.61 -2.79 -3.19
C ASP A 100 21.34 -1.28 -3.11
N HIS A 101 20.35 -0.79 -3.87
CA HIS A 101 19.98 0.62 -3.85
C HIS A 101 19.26 1.04 -2.56
N ASN A 102 18.30 0.27 -2.09
CA ASN A 102 17.59 0.54 -0.83
C ASN A 102 16.84 -0.71 -0.32
N PHE A 103 17.43 -1.39 0.64
CA PHE A 103 16.88 -2.59 1.26
C PHE A 103 15.46 -2.40 1.82
N VAL A 104 15.22 -1.27 2.52
CA VAL A 104 13.91 -1.02 3.15
C VAL A 104 12.83 -0.89 2.11
N LEU A 105 13.09 -0.17 1.02
CA LEU A 105 12.12 0.00 -0.06
C LEU A 105 12.02 -1.24 -0.96
N ALA A 106 13.11 -1.94 -1.19
CA ALA A 106 13.11 -3.17 -1.98
C ALA A 106 12.19 -4.25 -1.38
N ILE A 107 12.13 -4.34 -0.05
CA ILE A 107 11.21 -5.24 0.66
C ILE A 107 9.87 -4.56 0.93
N GLY A 108 9.87 -3.32 1.35
CA GLY A 108 8.69 -2.58 1.77
C GLY A 108 7.66 -2.37 0.66
N LEU A 109 8.11 -2.07 -0.57
CA LEU A 109 7.20 -1.82 -1.70
C LEU A 109 6.40 -3.07 -2.11
N PRO A 110 6.99 -4.27 -2.29
CA PRO A 110 6.22 -5.47 -2.56
C PRO A 110 5.25 -5.82 -1.43
N LEU A 111 5.68 -5.69 -0.16
CA LEU A 111 4.80 -5.93 0.99
C LEU A 111 3.64 -4.92 1.03
N ALA A 112 3.90 -3.65 0.76
CA ALA A 112 2.87 -2.62 0.68
C ALA A 112 1.87 -2.91 -0.45
N ALA A 113 2.36 -3.38 -1.61
CA ALA A 113 1.50 -3.78 -2.73
C ALA A 113 0.60 -4.97 -2.37
N ILE A 114 1.16 -6.01 -1.74
CA ILE A 114 0.39 -7.17 -1.26
C ILE A 114 -0.67 -6.73 -0.24
N PHE A 115 -0.29 -5.89 0.71
CA PHE A 115 -1.20 -5.38 1.74
C PHE A 115 -2.31 -4.52 1.13
N TRP A 116 -1.98 -3.69 0.15
CA TRP A 116 -2.96 -2.88 -0.58
C TRP A 116 -3.96 -3.75 -1.35
N VAL A 117 -3.49 -4.79 -2.07
CA VAL A 117 -4.37 -5.74 -2.76
C VAL A 117 -5.29 -6.44 -1.75
N TRP A 118 -4.75 -6.84 -0.60
CA TRP A 118 -5.54 -7.45 0.46
C TRP A 118 -6.64 -6.51 0.98
N ILE A 119 -6.32 -5.22 1.22
CA ILE A 119 -7.31 -4.20 1.60
C ILE A 119 -8.38 -4.07 0.52
N LEU A 120 -7.99 -3.98 -0.74
CA LEU A 120 -8.91 -3.85 -1.86
C LEU A 120 -9.89 -5.02 -1.93
N VAL A 121 -9.39 -6.26 -1.79
CA VAL A 121 -10.22 -7.47 -1.75
C VAL A 121 -11.19 -7.46 -0.57
N GLN A 122 -10.74 -7.06 0.63
CA GLN A 122 -11.60 -6.98 1.81
C GLN A 122 -12.73 -5.95 1.62
N ARG A 123 -12.40 -4.78 1.10
CA ARG A 123 -13.39 -3.74 0.80
C ARG A 123 -14.37 -4.17 -0.31
N TRP A 124 -13.86 -4.89 -1.30
CA TRP A 124 -14.70 -5.49 -2.35
C TRP A 124 -15.70 -6.49 -1.77
N ARG A 125 -15.28 -7.30 -0.81
CA ARG A 125 -16.12 -8.28 -0.11
C ARG A 125 -17.08 -7.65 0.91
N GLY A 126 -17.06 -6.33 1.09
CA GLY A 126 -17.91 -5.63 2.04
C GLY A 126 -17.50 -5.79 3.50
N VAL A 127 -16.29 -6.27 3.76
CA VAL A 127 -15.76 -6.38 5.12
C VAL A 127 -15.30 -5.00 5.57
N GLU A 128 -16.11 -4.33 6.36
CA GLU A 128 -15.73 -3.07 7.01
C GLU A 128 -14.85 -3.37 8.23
N ARG A 129 -13.55 -3.50 7.98
CA ARG A 129 -12.60 -3.70 9.06
C ARG A 129 -12.10 -2.34 9.53
N THR A 130 -12.69 -1.85 10.60
CA THR A 130 -12.26 -0.63 11.32
C THR A 130 -11.08 -0.90 12.29
N ARG A 131 -10.40 -2.04 12.18
CA ARG A 131 -9.22 -2.28 13.00
C ARG A 131 -8.11 -1.31 12.57
N THR A 132 -8.02 -0.21 13.27
CA THR A 132 -6.83 0.64 13.26
C THR A 132 -5.67 -0.17 13.84
N LEU A 133 -4.55 -0.19 13.13
CA LEU A 133 -3.34 -0.78 13.67
C LEU A 133 -2.99 -0.04 14.98
N PRO A 134 -2.62 -0.77 16.03
CA PRO A 134 -2.27 -0.13 17.29
C PRO A 134 -1.08 0.83 17.08
N SER A 135 -1.10 1.95 17.78
CA SER A 135 -0.15 3.05 17.60
C SER A 135 1.32 2.64 17.76
N TRP A 136 1.59 1.61 18.57
CA TRP A 136 2.95 1.10 18.75
C TRP A 136 3.58 0.58 17.46
N ILE A 137 2.80 0.04 16.52
CA ILE A 137 3.30 -0.42 15.20
C ILE A 137 3.87 0.76 14.41
N TRP A 138 3.16 1.90 14.42
CA TRP A 138 3.61 3.11 13.74
C TRP A 138 4.86 3.70 14.38
N VAL A 139 4.91 3.70 15.71
CA VAL A 139 6.09 4.14 16.47
C VAL A 139 7.28 3.24 16.17
N THR A 140 7.10 1.93 16.22
CA THR A 140 8.17 0.97 15.89
C THR A 140 8.67 1.14 14.46
N ALA A 141 7.77 1.28 13.49
CA ALA A 141 8.14 1.50 12.10
C ALA A 141 8.94 2.82 11.94
N ALA A 142 8.51 3.89 12.60
CA ALA A 142 9.22 5.17 12.58
C ALA A 142 10.62 5.06 13.22
N VAL A 143 10.73 4.39 14.37
CA VAL A 143 12.02 4.17 15.04
C VAL A 143 12.96 3.34 14.17
N LEU A 144 12.48 2.27 13.55
CA LEU A 144 13.28 1.45 12.64
C LEU A 144 13.73 2.23 11.42
N LEU A 145 12.87 3.09 10.87
CA LEU A 145 13.22 3.94 9.73
C LEU A 145 14.28 4.97 10.08
N VAL A 146 14.17 5.60 11.25
CA VAL A 146 15.17 6.54 11.75
C VAL A 146 16.49 5.82 12.03
N ALA A 147 16.45 4.67 12.70
CA ALA A 147 17.63 3.86 12.98
C ALA A 147 18.35 3.44 11.68
N PHE A 148 17.60 3.03 10.66
CA PHE A 148 18.14 2.73 9.34
C PHE A 148 18.82 3.95 8.70
N GLY A 149 18.17 5.13 8.77
CA GLY A 149 18.76 6.37 8.26
C GLY A 149 20.07 6.76 8.99
N VAL A 150 20.09 6.58 10.30
CA VAL A 150 21.30 6.82 11.11
C VAL A 150 22.41 5.84 10.73
N LEU A 151 22.13 4.53 10.74
CA LEU A 151 23.12 3.50 10.39
C LEU A 151 23.71 3.71 9.00
N ARG A 152 22.90 4.18 8.06
CA ARG A 152 23.32 4.46 6.69
C ARG A 152 24.37 5.59 6.60
N ASN A 153 24.34 6.55 7.53
CA ASN A 153 25.22 7.73 7.51
C ASN A 153 26.48 7.58 8.36
N PHE A 154 26.46 6.76 9.40
CA PHE A 154 27.57 6.69 10.36
C PHE A 154 28.58 5.57 10.11
N GLY A 155 28.44 4.85 8.99
CA GLY A 155 29.36 3.77 8.65
C GLY A 155 29.28 2.62 9.67
N GLY A 156 28.67 1.54 9.28
CA GLY A 156 28.58 0.34 10.11
C GLY A 156 29.69 -0.67 9.77
N PRO A 157 29.69 -1.82 10.44
CA PRO A 157 30.59 -2.91 10.17
C PRO A 157 30.52 -3.38 8.71
N ALA A 158 31.58 -3.99 8.23
CA ALA A 158 31.74 -4.38 6.82
C ALA A 158 30.60 -5.21 6.23
N TRP A 159 29.90 -5.99 7.07
CA TRP A 159 28.78 -6.85 6.66
C TRP A 159 27.48 -6.10 6.35
N ILE A 160 27.35 -4.81 6.72
CA ILE A 160 26.23 -3.95 6.32
C ILE A 160 26.59 -2.94 5.24
N ARG A 161 27.82 -2.98 4.68
CA ARG A 161 28.23 -2.05 3.62
C ARG A 161 27.34 -2.13 2.38
N TRP A 162 26.80 -3.29 2.06
CA TRP A 162 25.86 -3.48 0.96
C TRP A 162 24.54 -2.72 1.14
N MET A 163 24.26 -2.24 2.36
CA MET A 163 23.11 -1.38 2.65
C MET A 163 23.39 0.11 2.40
N TYR A 164 24.66 0.48 2.16
CA TYR A 164 25.04 1.85 1.82
C TYR A 164 24.73 2.11 0.36
N SER A 165 24.34 3.34 0.02
CA SER A 165 24.18 3.70 -1.38
C SER A 165 25.56 3.72 -2.07
N ASP A 166 25.63 3.22 -3.33
CA ASP A 166 26.85 3.19 -4.16
C ASP A 166 27.54 4.55 -4.31
N LEU A 167 26.88 5.63 -3.94
CA LEU A 167 27.43 6.98 -3.95
C LEU A 167 28.48 7.23 -2.86
N TYR A 168 28.74 6.26 -1.97
CA TYR A 168 29.75 6.36 -0.90
C TYR A 168 31.06 5.66 -1.26
N THR A 169 31.13 4.97 -2.39
CA THR A 169 32.30 4.23 -2.86
C THR A 169 33.10 5.01 -3.91
N GLY A 170 32.86 6.31 -4.05
CA GLY A 170 33.65 7.22 -4.89
C GLY A 170 34.74 7.93 -4.12
#